data_775e98cb1192e6cb90f37d3e35b1921a
#
_entry.id   775e98cb1192e6cb90f37d3e35b1921a
#
_cell.length_a   1.000
_cell.length_b   1.000
_cell.length_c   1.000
_cell.angle_alpha   90.00
_cell.angle_beta   90.00
_cell.angle_gamma   90.00
#
_symmetry.space_group_name_H-M   'P 1'
#
loop_
_entity.id
_entity.type
_entity.pdbx_description
1 polymer ?
#
loop_
_entity_poly.entity_id
_entity_poly.type
_entity_poly.pdbx_seq_one_letter_code
_entity_poly.pdbx_strand_id
1 'polypeptide(L)'
;ECLNLIYHIAVMFAENRDAIWNSFNQDINFYEKIKRLKTIRDIEMWLINFIRWIADYIEHKYDHKMTDVIEKAKRFITDHYVDPAISLGAVAEFVGLNEKYFSTRFSKETGTSFVAYLTELRIKKAKEMMAQTNMKIYEISEAVGYCSVEHFTRVFKKTTGTTPSAYIK
;
A
#
# COMPACT_ATOMS: atom_id res chain seq x y z
N GLU A 1 28.73 27.53 8.25
CA GLU A 1 27.53 27.81 7.41
C GLU A 1 26.96 26.54 6.78
N CYS A 2 27.77 25.65 6.17
CA CYS A 2 27.29 24.38 5.59
C CYS A 2 26.63 23.45 6.64
N LEU A 3 27.15 23.39 7.86
CA LEU A 3 26.58 22.60 8.96
C LEU A 3 25.19 23.07 9.39
N ASN A 4 24.96 24.39 9.38
CA ASN A 4 23.64 24.96 9.67
C ASN A 4 22.64 24.65 8.57
N LEU A 5 23.05 24.65 7.31
CA LEU A 5 22.19 24.27 6.19
C LEU A 5 21.77 22.80 6.25
N ILE A 6 22.74 21.90 6.54
CA ILE A 6 22.50 20.46 6.71
C ILE A 6 21.55 20.21 7.90
N TYR A 7 21.77 20.91 9.02
CA TYR A 7 20.92 20.84 10.19
C TYR A 7 19.48 21.31 9.86
N HIS A 8 19.33 22.42 9.12
CA HIS A 8 18.01 22.91 8.72
C HIS A 8 17.30 21.97 7.73
N ILE A 9 18.02 21.37 6.79
CA ILE A 9 17.49 20.36 5.88
C ILE A 9 17.00 19.15 6.69
N ALA A 10 17.81 18.63 7.62
CA ALA A 10 17.41 17.53 8.48
C ALA A 10 16.20 17.87 9.36
N VAL A 11 16.10 19.10 9.87
CA VAL A 11 14.97 19.59 10.67
C VAL A 11 13.70 19.77 9.83
N MET A 12 13.80 20.25 8.60
CA MET A 12 12.64 20.45 7.70
C MET A 12 11.99 19.13 7.27
N PHE A 13 12.72 18.03 7.22
CA PHE A 13 12.20 16.72 6.80
C PHE A 13 11.86 15.77 7.97
N ALA A 14 12.01 16.21 9.23
CA ALA A 14 11.85 15.34 10.38
C ALA A 14 10.62 15.71 11.24
N GLU A 15 9.52 15.00 11.03
CA GLU A 15 8.51 14.80 12.10
C GLU A 15 9.11 14.02 13.31
N ASN A 16 10.29 13.43 13.17
CA ASN A 16 11.05 12.73 14.19
C ASN A 16 12.56 13.07 14.11
N ARG A 17 12.88 14.31 14.45
CA ARG A 17 14.25 14.85 14.53
C ARG A 17 15.22 13.92 15.25
N ASP A 18 14.81 13.37 16.38
CA ASP A 18 15.66 12.58 17.26
C ASP A 18 15.95 11.16 16.70
N ALA A 19 15.03 10.56 15.97
CA ALA A 19 15.23 9.24 15.37
C ALA A 19 16.20 9.28 14.16
N ILE A 20 16.10 10.31 13.30
CA ILE A 20 17.02 10.52 12.18
C ILE A 20 18.41 10.85 12.71
N TRP A 21 18.50 11.73 13.72
CA TRP A 21 19.76 12.12 14.32
C TRP A 21 20.44 10.97 15.06
N ASN A 22 19.70 10.13 15.76
CA ASN A 22 20.24 8.97 16.48
C ASN A 22 20.70 7.87 15.52
N SER A 23 19.93 7.56 14.46
CA SER A 23 20.37 6.62 13.42
C SER A 23 21.63 7.12 12.70
N PHE A 24 21.67 8.41 12.40
CA PHE A 24 22.81 9.02 11.72
C PHE A 24 24.08 9.05 12.60
N ASN A 25 23.93 9.32 13.91
CA ASN A 25 25.05 9.34 14.85
C ASN A 25 25.55 7.95 15.26
N GLN A 26 24.74 6.90 15.17
CA GLN A 26 25.17 5.53 15.46
C GLN A 26 26.06 4.96 14.35
N ASP A 27 25.77 5.31 13.09
CA ASP A 27 26.54 4.79 11.95
C ASP A 27 27.75 5.65 11.56
N ILE A 28 27.74 6.94 11.92
CA ILE A 28 28.79 7.88 11.50
C ILE A 28 29.05 8.87 12.62
N ASN A 29 30.26 8.84 13.21
CA ASN A 29 30.72 9.96 14.04
C ASN A 29 30.92 11.20 13.13
N PHE A 30 29.81 11.92 12.95
CA PHE A 30 29.61 13.01 12.01
C PHE A 30 30.66 14.11 12.16
N TYR A 31 30.93 14.47 13.40
CA TYR A 31 31.86 15.55 13.75
C TYR A 31 33.31 15.18 13.37
N GLU A 32 33.73 13.96 13.68
CA GLU A 32 35.07 13.48 13.31
C GLU A 32 35.25 13.32 11.81
N LYS A 33 34.21 12.95 11.08
CA LYS A 33 34.28 12.78 9.64
C LYS A 33 34.36 14.10 8.91
N ILE A 34 33.62 15.13 9.35
CA ILE A 34 33.71 16.50 8.78
C ILE A 34 35.06 17.12 9.04
N LYS A 35 35.68 16.92 10.21
CA LYS A 35 37.02 17.42 10.51
C LYS A 35 38.09 16.85 9.58
N ARG A 36 37.88 15.69 8.97
CA ARG A 36 38.80 15.04 8.05
C ARG A 36 38.65 15.50 6.59
N LEU A 37 37.59 16.22 6.24
CA LEU A 37 37.35 16.75 4.91
C LEU A 37 38.31 17.94 4.67
N LYS A 38 39.27 17.76 3.79
CA LYS A 38 40.34 18.77 3.53
C LYS A 38 40.10 19.54 2.23
N THR A 39 39.30 19.00 1.32
CA THR A 39 39.08 19.60 0.00
C THR A 39 37.59 19.84 -0.25
N ILE A 40 37.28 20.79 -1.16
CA ILE A 40 35.92 21.04 -1.64
C ILE A 40 35.28 19.75 -2.22
N ARG A 41 36.10 18.96 -2.90
CA ARG A 41 35.68 17.69 -3.52
C ARG A 41 35.28 16.63 -2.47
N ASP A 42 36.00 16.59 -1.35
CA ASP A 42 35.63 15.69 -0.23
C ASP A 42 34.28 16.10 0.37
N ILE A 43 34.07 17.41 0.51
CA ILE A 43 32.79 17.97 1.01
C ILE A 43 31.64 17.66 0.05
N GLU A 44 31.86 17.84 -1.25
CA GLU A 44 30.85 17.53 -2.28
C GLU A 44 30.46 16.05 -2.28
N MET A 45 31.44 15.14 -2.31
CA MET A 45 31.18 13.71 -2.27
C MET A 45 30.49 13.29 -0.98
N TRP A 46 30.87 13.87 0.15
CA TRP A 46 30.22 13.59 1.42
C TRP A 46 28.77 14.06 1.43
N LEU A 47 28.46 15.26 0.91
CA LEU A 47 27.11 15.79 0.79
C LEU A 47 26.22 14.91 -0.10
N ILE A 48 26.74 14.46 -1.25
CA ILE A 48 25.99 13.57 -2.15
C ILE A 48 25.62 12.26 -1.44
N ASN A 49 26.56 11.66 -0.72
CA ASN A 49 26.33 10.43 0.01
C ASN A 49 25.34 10.63 1.17
N PHE A 50 25.40 11.76 1.85
CA PHE A 50 24.49 12.13 2.92
C PHE A 50 23.05 12.30 2.39
N ILE A 51 22.88 13.00 1.26
CA ILE A 51 21.56 13.17 0.63
C ILE A 51 20.99 11.81 0.18
N ARG A 52 21.79 10.93 -0.38
CA ARG A 52 21.38 9.57 -0.74
C ARG A 52 20.93 8.79 0.48
N TRP A 53 21.71 8.80 1.55
CA TRP A 53 21.34 8.14 2.80
C TRP A 53 20.02 8.66 3.38
N ILE A 54 19.78 9.98 3.36
CA ILE A 54 18.49 10.56 3.77
C ILE A 54 17.36 10.06 2.86
N ALA A 55 17.56 10.05 1.54
CA ALA A 55 16.56 9.57 0.60
C ALA A 55 16.19 8.10 0.87
N ASP A 56 17.18 7.23 1.03
CA ASP A 56 16.99 5.82 1.35
C ASP A 56 16.29 5.63 2.71
N TYR A 57 16.67 6.39 3.73
CA TYR A 57 16.04 6.36 5.05
C TYR A 57 14.56 6.76 4.99
N ILE A 58 14.25 7.82 4.25
CA ILE A 58 12.87 8.28 4.04
C ILE A 58 12.08 7.21 3.29
N GLU A 59 12.62 6.66 2.22
CA GLU A 59 11.97 5.62 1.41
C GLU A 59 11.64 4.39 2.26
N HIS A 60 12.59 3.86 3.02
CA HIS A 60 12.37 2.72 3.92
C HIS A 60 11.32 3.01 4.99
N LYS A 61 11.36 4.18 5.61
CA LYS A 61 10.37 4.55 6.65
C LYS A 61 8.96 4.70 6.08
N TYR A 62 8.83 5.28 4.88
CA TYR A 62 7.54 5.41 4.20
C TYR A 62 7.02 4.07 3.69
N ASP A 63 7.88 3.19 3.22
CA ASP A 63 7.48 1.86 2.74
C ASP A 63 6.93 0.99 3.89
N HIS A 64 7.56 0.97 5.07
CA HIS A 64 7.02 0.27 6.24
C HIS A 64 5.66 0.83 6.67
N LYS A 65 5.53 2.15 6.80
CA LYS A 65 4.25 2.79 7.16
C LYS A 65 3.19 2.53 6.10
N MET A 66 3.58 2.49 4.82
CA MET A 66 2.66 2.23 3.72
C MET A 66 2.20 0.77 3.68
N THR A 67 3.07 -0.19 3.98
CA THR A 67 2.70 -1.60 4.10
C THR A 67 1.60 -1.78 5.16
N ASP A 68 1.73 -1.15 6.33
CA ASP A 68 0.71 -1.16 7.39
C ASP A 68 -0.61 -0.55 6.91
N VAL A 69 -0.56 0.54 6.14
CA VAL A 69 -1.75 1.21 5.57
C VAL A 69 -2.45 0.30 4.55
N ILE A 70 -1.69 -0.37 3.68
CA ILE A 70 -2.26 -1.30 2.70
C ILE A 70 -2.84 -2.55 3.39
N GLU A 71 -2.21 -3.07 4.43
CA GLU A 71 -2.78 -4.17 5.22
C GLU A 71 -4.09 -3.76 5.93
N LYS A 72 -4.19 -2.54 6.46
CA LYS A 72 -5.46 -1.99 6.98
C LYS A 72 -6.52 -1.91 5.89
N ALA A 73 -6.16 -1.43 4.68
CA ALA A 73 -7.05 -1.37 3.55
C ALA A 73 -7.57 -2.77 3.14
N LYS A 74 -6.70 -3.77 3.05
CA LYS A 74 -7.09 -5.16 2.75
C LYS A 74 -8.05 -5.74 3.78
N ARG A 75 -7.83 -5.48 5.07
CA ARG A 75 -8.76 -5.89 6.13
C ARG A 75 -10.12 -5.22 5.94
N PHE A 76 -10.14 -3.90 5.75
CA PHE A 76 -11.38 -3.17 5.51
C PHE A 76 -12.14 -3.71 4.28
N ILE A 77 -11.44 -3.98 3.17
CA ILE A 77 -12.05 -4.60 1.98
C ILE A 77 -12.62 -5.99 2.33
N THR A 78 -11.89 -6.79 3.11
CA THR A 78 -12.32 -8.14 3.50
C THR A 78 -13.54 -8.11 4.42
N ASP A 79 -13.66 -7.10 5.26
CA ASP A 79 -14.79 -6.95 6.19
C ASP A 79 -16.03 -6.37 5.48
N HIS A 80 -15.84 -5.63 4.37
CA HIS A 80 -16.92 -4.91 3.68
C HIS A 80 -17.15 -5.36 2.23
N TYR A 81 -16.54 -6.46 1.76
CA TYR A 81 -16.68 -6.91 0.36
C TYR A 81 -18.12 -7.20 -0.07
N VAL A 82 -18.99 -7.52 0.89
CA VAL A 82 -20.41 -7.78 0.64
C VAL A 82 -21.21 -6.51 0.35
N ASP A 83 -20.71 -5.33 0.72
CA ASP A 83 -21.36 -4.07 0.44
C ASP A 83 -21.19 -3.72 -1.06
N PRO A 84 -22.31 -3.60 -1.82
CA PRO A 84 -22.24 -3.20 -3.22
C PRO A 84 -21.66 -1.80 -3.43
N ALA A 85 -21.75 -0.93 -2.41
CA ALA A 85 -21.29 0.46 -2.47
C ALA A 85 -19.80 0.63 -2.14
N ILE A 86 -19.08 -0.44 -1.75
CA ILE A 86 -17.65 -0.33 -1.49
C ILE A 86 -16.89 0.19 -2.72
N SER A 87 -16.13 1.23 -2.53
CA SER A 87 -15.41 1.92 -3.60
C SER A 87 -13.96 2.20 -3.23
N LEU A 88 -13.13 2.47 -4.24
CA LEU A 88 -11.74 2.91 -4.04
C LEU A 88 -11.68 4.15 -3.14
N GLY A 89 -12.58 5.13 -3.37
CA GLY A 89 -12.66 6.35 -2.58
C GLY A 89 -12.97 6.08 -1.11
N ALA A 90 -13.94 5.21 -0.81
CA ALA A 90 -14.30 4.85 0.56
C ALA A 90 -13.13 4.18 1.31
N VAL A 91 -12.39 3.30 0.65
CA VAL A 91 -11.20 2.66 1.24
C VAL A 91 -10.07 3.67 1.45
N ALA A 92 -9.84 4.56 0.47
CA ALA A 92 -8.83 5.61 0.57
C ALA A 92 -9.12 6.56 1.74
N GLU A 93 -10.36 6.97 1.91
CA GLU A 93 -10.83 7.80 3.02
C GLU A 93 -10.61 7.08 4.37
N PHE A 94 -10.98 5.81 4.46
CA PHE A 94 -10.78 5.00 5.68
C PHE A 94 -9.32 4.95 6.11
N VAL A 95 -8.39 4.85 5.17
CA VAL A 95 -6.94 4.82 5.48
C VAL A 95 -6.28 6.21 5.53
N GLY A 96 -7.06 7.29 5.35
CA GLY A 96 -6.58 8.68 5.43
C GLY A 96 -5.71 9.11 4.25
N LEU A 97 -5.94 8.55 3.06
CA LEU A 97 -5.20 8.88 1.83
C LEU A 97 -6.14 9.46 0.76
N ASN A 98 -5.59 10.30 -0.13
CA ASN A 98 -6.35 10.65 -1.33
C ASN A 98 -6.44 9.44 -2.28
N GLU A 99 -7.54 9.36 -3.03
CA GLU A 99 -7.90 8.24 -3.88
C GLU A 99 -6.83 7.92 -4.94
N LYS A 100 -6.30 8.93 -5.61
CA LYS A 100 -5.28 8.76 -6.66
C LYS A 100 -3.98 8.17 -6.10
N TYR A 101 -3.52 8.67 -4.97
CA TYR A 101 -2.32 8.18 -4.31
C TYR A 101 -2.53 6.76 -3.79
N PHE A 102 -3.67 6.51 -3.13
CA PHE A 102 -4.04 5.18 -2.66
C PHE A 102 -4.09 4.17 -3.80
N SER A 103 -4.75 4.49 -4.92
CA SER A 103 -4.82 3.62 -6.10
C SER A 103 -3.44 3.18 -6.60
N THR A 104 -2.51 4.14 -6.72
CA THR A 104 -1.14 3.87 -7.18
C THR A 104 -0.39 2.97 -6.20
N ARG A 105 -0.46 3.28 -4.90
CA ARG A 105 0.23 2.51 -3.86
C ARG A 105 -0.38 1.12 -3.67
N PHE A 106 -1.71 1.02 -3.67
CA PHE A 106 -2.41 -0.26 -3.58
C PHE A 106 -2.01 -1.19 -4.72
N SER A 107 -1.99 -0.68 -5.96
CA SER A 107 -1.58 -1.48 -7.12
C SER A 107 -0.11 -1.89 -7.08
N LYS A 108 0.78 -1.02 -6.60
CA LYS A 108 2.21 -1.34 -6.41
C LYS A 108 2.41 -2.46 -5.39
N GLU A 109 1.72 -2.39 -4.24
CA GLU A 109 1.89 -3.33 -3.12
C GLU A 109 1.16 -4.68 -3.34
N THR A 110 0.00 -4.66 -4.02
CA THR A 110 -0.80 -5.87 -4.24
C THR A 110 -0.57 -6.52 -5.60
N GLY A 111 0.13 -5.83 -6.52
CA GLY A 111 0.31 -6.27 -7.90
C GLY A 111 -0.94 -6.16 -8.77
N THR A 112 -2.06 -5.62 -8.23
CA THR A 112 -3.35 -5.58 -8.94
C THR A 112 -4.15 -4.34 -8.57
N SER A 113 -5.12 -3.94 -9.43
CA SER A 113 -5.99 -2.80 -9.11
C SER A 113 -6.99 -3.15 -8.02
N PHE A 114 -7.52 -2.13 -7.30
CA PHE A 114 -8.59 -2.30 -6.30
C PHE A 114 -9.78 -3.09 -6.85
N VAL A 115 -10.25 -2.74 -8.05
CA VAL A 115 -11.41 -3.42 -8.67
C VAL A 115 -11.12 -4.90 -8.95
N ALA A 116 -9.93 -5.22 -9.44
CA ALA A 116 -9.53 -6.59 -9.69
C ALA A 116 -9.39 -7.37 -8.36
N TYR A 117 -8.76 -6.77 -7.36
CA TYR A 117 -8.62 -7.35 -6.02
C TYR A 117 -9.98 -7.66 -5.37
N LEU A 118 -10.91 -6.69 -5.37
CA LEU A 118 -12.27 -6.89 -4.85
C LEU A 118 -13.02 -7.96 -5.64
N THR A 119 -12.87 -7.97 -6.96
CA THR A 119 -13.49 -8.99 -7.82
C THR A 119 -12.99 -10.38 -7.47
N GLU A 120 -11.68 -10.56 -7.37
CA GLU A 120 -11.08 -11.85 -7.01
C GLU A 120 -11.52 -12.33 -5.62
N LEU A 121 -11.58 -11.42 -4.65
CA LEU A 121 -12.08 -11.73 -3.30
C LEU A 121 -13.52 -12.21 -3.34
N ARG A 122 -14.42 -11.48 -4.02
CA ARG A 122 -15.84 -11.85 -4.17
C ARG A 122 -16.01 -13.19 -4.87
N ILE A 123 -15.27 -13.44 -5.95
CA ILE A 123 -15.31 -14.71 -6.66
C ILE A 123 -14.77 -15.87 -5.82
N LYS A 124 -13.70 -15.65 -5.05
CA LYS A 124 -13.18 -16.62 -4.09
C LYS A 124 -14.26 -16.99 -3.05
N LYS A 125 -14.92 -15.99 -2.46
CA LYS A 125 -15.99 -16.19 -1.49
C LYS A 125 -17.20 -16.89 -2.10
N ALA A 126 -17.57 -16.56 -3.33
CA ALA A 126 -18.62 -17.26 -4.06
C ALA A 126 -18.31 -18.75 -4.25
N LYS A 127 -17.07 -19.09 -4.63
CA LYS A 127 -16.63 -20.49 -4.74
C LYS A 127 -16.69 -21.24 -3.40
N GLU A 128 -16.27 -20.59 -2.32
CA GLU A 128 -16.36 -21.15 -0.96
C GLU A 128 -17.83 -21.47 -0.60
N MET A 129 -18.77 -20.53 -0.86
CA MET A 129 -20.21 -20.74 -0.62
C MET A 129 -20.79 -21.86 -1.49
N MET A 130 -20.42 -21.90 -2.78
CA MET A 130 -20.84 -22.96 -3.70
C MET A 130 -20.43 -24.37 -3.24
N ALA A 131 -19.27 -24.46 -2.60
CA ALA A 131 -18.75 -25.76 -2.11
C ALA A 131 -19.31 -26.17 -0.75
N GLN A 132 -19.74 -25.22 0.07
CA GLN A 132 -20.11 -25.44 1.47
C GLN A 132 -21.62 -25.37 1.74
N THR A 133 -22.40 -24.87 0.78
CA THR A 133 -23.85 -24.62 0.97
C THR A 133 -24.65 -25.08 -0.24
N ASN A 134 -25.96 -25.22 -0.04
CA ASN A 134 -26.91 -25.49 -1.11
C ASN A 134 -27.60 -24.19 -1.62
N MET A 135 -26.98 -23.03 -1.41
CA MET A 135 -27.53 -21.76 -1.85
C MET A 135 -27.67 -21.70 -3.36
N LYS A 136 -28.71 -21.04 -3.81
CA LYS A 136 -28.92 -20.78 -5.25
C LYS A 136 -27.98 -19.68 -5.72
N ILE A 137 -27.69 -19.66 -7.03
CA ILE A 137 -26.73 -18.71 -7.63
C ILE A 137 -27.11 -17.25 -7.35
N TYR A 138 -28.40 -16.93 -7.33
CA TYR A 138 -28.83 -15.55 -7.03
C TYR A 138 -28.57 -15.18 -5.56
N GLU A 139 -28.76 -16.11 -4.61
CA GLU A 139 -28.44 -15.90 -3.19
C GLU A 139 -26.94 -15.69 -2.97
N ILE A 140 -26.12 -16.51 -3.65
CA ILE A 140 -24.65 -16.36 -3.60
C ILE A 140 -24.22 -15.02 -4.20
N SER A 141 -24.80 -14.64 -5.35
CA SER A 141 -24.53 -13.36 -6.01
C SER A 141 -24.75 -12.17 -5.05
N GLU A 142 -25.89 -12.16 -4.38
CA GLU A 142 -26.24 -11.11 -3.40
C GLU A 142 -25.31 -11.17 -2.17
N ALA A 143 -25.07 -12.35 -1.62
CA ALA A 143 -24.23 -12.56 -0.45
C ALA A 143 -22.76 -12.14 -0.66
N VAL A 144 -22.28 -12.11 -1.91
CA VAL A 144 -20.92 -11.63 -2.22
C VAL A 144 -20.90 -10.19 -2.79
N GLY A 145 -22.00 -9.46 -2.70
CA GLY A 145 -22.05 -8.01 -2.97
C GLY A 145 -22.31 -7.64 -4.43
N TYR A 146 -22.99 -8.47 -5.22
CA TYR A 146 -23.45 -8.10 -6.56
C TYR A 146 -24.95 -7.79 -6.54
N CYS A 147 -25.33 -6.64 -7.09
CA CYS A 147 -26.73 -6.24 -7.24
C CYS A 147 -27.45 -6.96 -8.39
N SER A 148 -26.73 -7.65 -9.29
CA SER A 148 -27.30 -8.32 -10.46
C SER A 148 -26.62 -9.67 -10.68
N VAL A 149 -27.44 -10.70 -10.80
CA VAL A 149 -27.01 -12.08 -11.07
C VAL A 149 -26.36 -12.20 -12.46
N GLU A 150 -26.83 -11.43 -13.44
CA GLU A 150 -26.29 -11.39 -14.78
C GLU A 150 -24.86 -10.81 -14.75
N HIS A 151 -24.66 -9.72 -14.00
CA HIS A 151 -23.33 -9.13 -13.83
C HIS A 151 -22.39 -10.12 -13.10
N PHE A 152 -22.84 -10.71 -11.99
CA PHE A 152 -22.10 -11.75 -11.30
C PHE A 152 -21.69 -12.91 -12.22
N THR A 153 -22.65 -13.46 -12.96
CA THR A 153 -22.40 -14.60 -13.87
C THR A 153 -21.36 -14.27 -14.94
N ARG A 154 -21.42 -13.07 -15.52
CA ARG A 154 -20.45 -12.60 -16.49
C ARG A 154 -19.04 -12.45 -15.89
N VAL A 155 -18.96 -11.83 -14.71
CA VAL A 155 -17.68 -11.64 -13.99
C VAL A 155 -17.12 -12.99 -13.55
N PHE A 156 -17.93 -13.87 -13.00
CA PHE A 156 -17.53 -15.20 -12.59
C PHE A 156 -16.95 -16.00 -13.75
N LYS A 157 -17.67 -16.02 -14.90
CA LYS A 157 -17.19 -16.69 -16.12
C LYS A 157 -15.88 -16.09 -16.63
N LYS A 158 -15.75 -14.77 -16.62
CA LYS A 158 -14.50 -14.09 -17.03
C LYS A 158 -13.31 -14.46 -16.14
N THR A 159 -13.55 -14.60 -14.83
CA THR A 159 -12.49 -14.88 -13.85
C THR A 159 -12.14 -16.38 -13.76
N THR A 160 -13.11 -17.27 -13.95
CA THR A 160 -12.94 -18.73 -13.71
C THR A 160 -12.92 -19.57 -15.00
N GLY A 161 -13.30 -18.99 -16.12
CA GLY A 161 -13.47 -19.69 -17.41
C GLY A 161 -14.81 -20.42 -17.58
N THR A 162 -15.60 -20.61 -16.49
CA THR A 162 -16.86 -21.35 -16.48
C THR A 162 -18.00 -20.55 -15.85
N THR A 163 -19.25 -20.89 -16.16
CA THR A 163 -20.39 -20.26 -15.51
C THR A 163 -20.59 -20.80 -14.08
N PRO A 164 -21.20 -20.01 -13.17
CA PRO A 164 -21.53 -20.49 -11.82
C PRO A 164 -22.31 -21.81 -11.81
N SER A 165 -23.29 -21.97 -12.71
CA SER A 165 -24.09 -23.20 -12.82
C SER A 165 -23.28 -24.43 -13.27
N ALA A 166 -22.25 -24.21 -14.10
CA ALA A 166 -21.35 -25.29 -14.51
C ALA A 166 -20.29 -25.61 -13.44
N TYR A 167 -19.98 -24.65 -12.56
CA TYR A 167 -19.00 -24.81 -11.51
C TYR A 167 -19.52 -25.65 -10.32
N ILE A 168 -20.83 -25.60 -10.03
CA ILE A 168 -21.49 -26.37 -8.94
C ILE A 168 -21.68 -27.85 -9.31
N LYS A 169 -21.56 -28.22 -10.59
CA LYS A 169 -21.67 -29.63 -11.05
C LYS A 169 -20.38 -30.38 -10.76
#